data_75a7a887df65e8d5909c97d1a984b4cb
#
_entry.id   75a7a887df65e8d5909c97d1a984b4cb
#
_cell.length_a   1.000
_cell.length_b   1.000
_cell.length_c   1.000
_cell.angle_alpha   90.00
_cell.angle_beta   90.00
_cell.angle_gamma   90.00
#
_symmetry.space_group_name_H-M   'P 1'
#
loop_
_entity.id
_entity.type
_entity.pdbx_description
1 polymer ?
#
loop_
_entity_poly.entity_id
_entity_poly.type
_entity_poly.pdbx_seq_one_letter_code
_entity_poly.pdbx_strand_id
1 'polypeptide(L)'
;MDMDKWIFIKTKFETMIAYLSGAMEFADDEGSGWRKDLTKWLDLNLGHNVYDPVIQSAELIKKYGASDYRNWKESDPKRYAEFIRICVDYDIETVRNRTDYLICLWDNNVLKGAGTHAEVTLAYESNKPVFLINKIPKADLSGWIMACSTKIFNDFDSLKPYLLDKYR
;
A
#
# COMPACT_ATOMS: atom_id res chain seq x y z
N MET A 1 38.80 -30.62 -24.71
CA MET A 1 38.52 -29.27 -25.28
C MET A 1 37.28 -28.77 -24.58
N ASP A 2 37.54 -28.06 -23.47
CA ASP A 2 36.51 -27.59 -22.54
C ASP A 2 35.73 -26.43 -23.14
N MET A 3 34.43 -26.58 -23.10
CA MET A 3 33.54 -25.44 -23.37
C MET A 3 33.06 -24.90 -22.02
N ASP A 4 33.61 -23.75 -21.64
CA ASP A 4 33.30 -22.99 -20.44
C ASP A 4 31.80 -22.73 -20.33
N LYS A 5 31.19 -23.36 -19.34
CA LYS A 5 29.86 -23.00 -18.85
C LYS A 5 29.94 -21.65 -18.15
N TRP A 6 29.66 -20.59 -18.86
CA TRP A 6 29.35 -19.31 -18.22
C TRP A 6 28.05 -19.43 -17.45
N ILE A 7 28.16 -19.67 -16.13
CA ILE A 7 27.08 -19.53 -15.20
C ILE A 7 26.84 -18.01 -15.06
N PHE A 8 25.84 -17.51 -15.76
CA PHE A 8 25.31 -16.19 -15.47
C PHE A 8 24.68 -16.23 -14.09
N ILE A 9 25.43 -15.86 -13.06
CA ILE A 9 24.86 -15.50 -11.76
C ILE A 9 24.06 -14.23 -12.00
N LYS A 10 22.75 -14.35 -12.04
CA LYS A 10 21.81 -13.25 -12.06
C LYS A 10 21.86 -12.57 -10.68
N THR A 11 22.89 -11.76 -10.43
CA THR A 11 22.95 -10.88 -9.26
C THR A 11 22.38 -9.52 -9.64
N LYS A 12 21.09 -9.47 -9.89
CA LYS A 12 20.31 -8.27 -9.76
C LYS A 12 19.26 -8.60 -8.69
N PHE A 13 19.56 -8.27 -7.46
CA PHE A 13 18.53 -8.16 -6.43
C PHE A 13 17.59 -7.07 -6.93
N GLU A 14 16.50 -7.45 -7.58
CA GLU A 14 15.43 -6.52 -7.87
C GLU A 14 14.91 -6.06 -6.51
N THR A 15 15.10 -4.77 -6.23
CA THR A 15 14.64 -4.15 -4.99
C THR A 15 13.13 -4.32 -4.89
N MET A 16 12.64 -4.99 -3.85
CA MET A 16 11.21 -5.18 -3.64
C MET A 16 10.50 -3.85 -3.35
N ILE A 17 9.25 -3.76 -3.77
CA ILE A 17 8.42 -2.57 -3.58
C ILE A 17 7.21 -2.90 -2.71
N ALA A 18 7.11 -2.25 -1.56
CA ALA A 18 5.95 -2.33 -0.66
C ALA A 18 4.90 -1.27 -1.02
N TYR A 19 3.63 -1.66 -1.10
CA TYR A 19 2.51 -0.72 -1.13
C TYR A 19 2.01 -0.45 0.29
N LEU A 20 1.92 0.82 0.71
CA LEU A 20 1.47 1.19 2.06
C LEU A 20 -0.01 1.62 2.04
N SER A 21 -0.89 0.66 2.28
CA SER A 21 -2.35 0.83 2.31
C SER A 21 -2.87 1.28 3.67
N GLY A 22 -3.89 2.10 3.70
CA GLY A 22 -4.54 2.59 4.92
C GLY A 22 -5.36 3.84 4.68
N ALA A 23 -6.11 4.28 5.69
CA ALA A 23 -6.95 5.47 5.58
C ALA A 23 -6.13 6.72 5.20
N MET A 24 -6.73 7.56 4.37
CA MET A 24 -6.22 8.88 4.00
C MET A 24 -7.26 9.96 4.30
N GLU A 25 -8.38 10.00 3.59
CA GLU A 25 -9.41 11.05 3.66
C GLU A 25 -9.92 11.30 5.09
N PHE A 26 -9.99 10.24 5.90
CA PHE A 26 -10.56 10.27 7.26
C PHE A 26 -9.50 10.18 8.37
N ALA A 27 -8.22 10.18 8.03
CA ALA A 27 -7.13 10.25 9.00
C ALA A 27 -6.66 11.69 9.19
N ASP A 28 -6.32 12.08 10.43
CA ASP A 28 -5.97 13.47 10.78
C ASP A 28 -4.78 14.02 9.97
N ASP A 29 -3.76 13.18 9.72
CA ASP A 29 -2.57 13.51 8.95
C ASP A 29 -2.56 12.84 7.55
N GLU A 30 -3.72 12.44 7.05
CA GLU A 30 -3.87 11.60 5.85
C GLU A 30 -3.09 10.26 5.94
N GLY A 31 -2.71 9.86 7.15
CA GLY A 31 -1.90 8.67 7.40
C GLY A 31 -0.43 8.83 6.99
N SER A 32 0.05 10.06 6.84
CA SER A 32 1.43 10.34 6.38
C SER A 32 2.50 9.95 7.40
N GLY A 33 2.23 10.10 8.70
CA GLY A 33 3.20 9.84 9.76
C GLY A 33 3.71 8.41 9.76
N TRP A 34 2.83 7.43 9.90
CA TRP A 34 3.24 6.02 9.96
C TRP A 34 3.87 5.53 8.65
N ARG A 35 3.40 6.06 7.50
CA ARG A 35 3.97 5.71 6.18
C ARG A 35 5.39 6.19 6.06
N LYS A 36 5.68 7.42 6.47
CA LYS A 36 7.04 7.98 6.49
C LYS A 36 7.99 7.17 7.37
N ASP A 37 7.55 6.81 8.59
CA ASP A 37 8.38 6.04 9.52
C ASP A 37 8.65 4.64 8.99
N LEU A 38 7.64 3.97 8.44
CA LEU A 38 7.79 2.63 7.90
C LEU A 38 8.62 2.64 6.60
N THR A 39 8.47 3.64 5.73
CA THR A 39 9.30 3.81 4.53
C THR A 39 10.77 3.87 4.89
N LYS A 40 11.13 4.72 5.86
CA LYS A 40 12.49 4.83 6.35
C LYS A 40 13.02 3.50 6.91
N TRP A 41 12.17 2.79 7.66
CA TRP A 41 12.57 1.51 8.24
C TRP A 41 12.80 0.43 7.18
N LEU A 42 11.92 0.33 6.17
CA LEU A 42 12.03 -0.63 5.05
C LEU A 42 13.29 -0.39 4.22
N ASP A 43 13.58 0.85 3.89
CA ASP A 43 14.79 1.23 3.18
C ASP A 43 16.06 0.86 3.97
N LEU A 44 16.16 1.29 5.23
CA LEU A 44 17.36 1.07 6.05
C LEU A 44 17.61 -0.40 6.40
N ASN A 45 16.58 -1.20 6.58
CA ASN A 45 16.70 -2.57 7.08
C ASN A 45 16.62 -3.65 6.01
N LEU A 46 15.92 -3.40 4.91
CA LEU A 46 15.68 -4.35 3.82
C LEU A 46 16.10 -3.82 2.44
N GLY A 47 16.40 -2.53 2.31
CA GLY A 47 16.65 -1.92 1.00
C GLY A 47 15.43 -1.93 0.09
N HIS A 48 14.23 -2.04 0.65
CA HIS A 48 12.98 -2.06 -0.12
C HIS A 48 12.52 -0.65 -0.46
N ASN A 49 12.02 -0.47 -1.67
CA ASN A 49 11.30 0.73 -2.07
C ASN A 49 9.86 0.70 -1.55
N VAL A 50 9.23 1.87 -1.52
CA VAL A 50 7.86 2.02 -1.06
C VAL A 50 7.05 2.80 -2.09
N TYR A 51 5.82 2.35 -2.34
CA TYR A 51 4.77 3.15 -2.94
C TYR A 51 3.88 3.68 -1.82
N ASP A 52 3.84 5.01 -1.68
CA ASP A 52 3.01 5.73 -0.72
C ASP A 52 1.89 6.48 -1.46
N PRO A 53 0.61 6.07 -1.31
CA PRO A 53 -0.51 6.72 -1.98
C PRO A 53 -0.69 8.20 -1.62
N VAL A 54 -0.25 8.62 -0.43
CA VAL A 54 -0.33 10.04 -0.01
C VAL A 54 0.59 10.90 -0.88
N ILE A 55 1.82 10.46 -1.08
CA ILE A 55 2.79 11.16 -1.95
C ILE A 55 2.28 11.18 -3.39
N GLN A 56 1.79 10.03 -3.88
CA GLN A 56 1.29 9.94 -5.25
C GLN A 56 0.05 10.81 -5.49
N SER A 57 -0.87 10.85 -4.53
CA SER A 57 -2.04 11.73 -4.62
C SER A 57 -1.66 13.19 -4.69
N ALA A 58 -0.66 13.63 -3.92
CA ALA A 58 -0.15 14.99 -3.97
C ALA A 58 0.41 15.36 -5.36
N GLU A 59 1.12 14.42 -6.00
CA GLU A 59 1.62 14.59 -7.37
C GLU A 59 0.48 14.70 -8.41
N LEU A 60 -0.54 13.84 -8.29
CA LEU A 60 -1.71 13.86 -9.16
C LEU A 60 -2.52 15.14 -8.97
N ILE A 61 -2.74 15.59 -7.73
CA ILE A 61 -3.40 16.87 -7.42
C ILE A 61 -2.69 18.02 -8.12
N LYS A 62 -1.36 18.06 -8.02
CA LYS A 62 -0.54 19.09 -8.70
C LYS A 62 -0.65 18.99 -10.22
N LYS A 63 -0.50 17.79 -10.76
CA LYS A 63 -0.52 17.54 -12.22
C LYS A 63 -1.85 17.94 -12.87
N TYR A 64 -2.97 17.68 -12.20
CA TYR A 64 -4.30 17.94 -12.73
C TYR A 64 -4.94 19.23 -12.22
N GLY A 65 -4.21 20.08 -11.46
CA GLY A 65 -4.73 21.31 -10.88
C GLY A 65 -5.93 21.08 -9.95
N ALA A 66 -5.89 19.98 -9.20
CA ALA A 66 -7.02 19.49 -8.39
C ALA A 66 -6.90 19.86 -6.91
N SER A 67 -6.29 21.01 -6.57
CA SER A 67 -6.06 21.41 -5.17
C SER A 67 -7.33 21.49 -4.32
N ASP A 68 -8.47 21.73 -4.95
CA ASP A 68 -9.79 21.88 -4.31
C ASP A 68 -10.72 20.68 -4.56
N TYR A 69 -10.18 19.53 -4.98
CA TYR A 69 -10.98 18.38 -5.43
C TYR A 69 -11.98 17.87 -4.39
N ARG A 70 -11.69 17.99 -3.10
CA ARG A 70 -12.61 17.52 -2.04
C ARG A 70 -13.90 18.31 -1.99
N ASN A 71 -13.84 19.62 -2.27
CA ASN A 71 -15.03 20.46 -2.38
C ASN A 71 -15.86 20.14 -3.62
N TRP A 72 -15.27 19.57 -4.67
CA TRP A 72 -16.00 19.17 -5.88
C TRP A 72 -17.00 18.04 -5.61
N LYS A 73 -16.84 17.30 -4.53
CA LYS A 73 -17.78 16.25 -4.13
C LYS A 73 -19.21 16.80 -4.01
N GLU A 74 -19.36 18.05 -3.54
CA GLU A 74 -20.63 18.74 -3.42
C GLU A 74 -20.88 19.72 -4.60
N SER A 75 -19.87 20.46 -5.01
CA SER A 75 -20.05 21.55 -6.00
C SER A 75 -20.02 21.08 -7.46
N ASP A 76 -19.29 20.00 -7.77
CA ASP A 76 -19.17 19.41 -9.11
C ASP A 76 -18.88 17.90 -9.00
N PRO A 77 -19.88 17.07 -8.66
CA PRO A 77 -19.71 15.63 -8.46
C PRO A 77 -19.15 14.90 -9.68
N LYS A 78 -19.43 15.39 -10.89
CA LYS A 78 -18.91 14.79 -12.13
C LYS A 78 -17.40 14.98 -12.21
N ARG A 79 -16.93 16.19 -12.04
CA ARG A 79 -15.48 16.51 -12.02
C ARG A 79 -14.76 15.78 -10.90
N TYR A 80 -15.37 15.70 -9.71
CA TYR A 80 -14.85 14.92 -8.60
C TYR A 80 -14.64 13.46 -9.00
N ALA A 81 -15.67 12.82 -9.56
CA ALA A 81 -15.60 11.42 -9.95
C ALA A 81 -14.57 11.18 -11.07
N GLU A 82 -14.43 12.10 -12.03
CA GLU A 82 -13.40 12.02 -13.08
C GLU A 82 -11.99 12.05 -12.49
N PHE A 83 -11.71 12.96 -11.55
CA PHE A 83 -10.41 13.03 -10.88
C PHE A 83 -10.14 11.79 -10.01
N ILE A 84 -11.14 11.34 -9.23
CA ILE A 84 -10.98 10.15 -8.38
C ILE A 84 -10.73 8.90 -9.23
N ARG A 85 -11.34 8.75 -10.42
CA ARG A 85 -11.03 7.63 -11.32
C ARG A 85 -9.56 7.59 -11.72
N ILE A 86 -8.94 8.74 -11.95
CA ILE A 86 -7.49 8.81 -12.25
C ILE A 86 -6.68 8.25 -11.08
N CYS A 87 -7.04 8.60 -9.84
CA CYS A 87 -6.37 8.06 -8.65
C CYS A 87 -6.61 6.55 -8.52
N VAL A 88 -7.85 6.09 -8.68
CA VAL A 88 -8.22 4.67 -8.62
C VAL A 88 -7.47 3.85 -9.67
N ASP A 89 -7.45 4.30 -10.92
CA ASP A 89 -6.74 3.59 -12.01
C ASP A 89 -5.25 3.48 -11.72
N TYR A 90 -4.66 4.54 -11.14
CA TYR A 90 -3.26 4.56 -10.77
C TYR A 90 -2.95 3.56 -9.63
N ASP A 91 -3.79 3.53 -8.60
CA ASP A 91 -3.64 2.62 -7.46
C ASP A 91 -3.83 1.15 -7.89
N ILE A 92 -4.85 0.87 -8.71
CA ILE A 92 -5.10 -0.47 -9.27
C ILE A 92 -3.88 -0.96 -10.07
N GLU A 93 -3.38 -0.12 -10.97
CA GLU A 93 -2.22 -0.48 -11.79
C GLU A 93 -0.98 -0.71 -10.92
N THR A 94 -0.78 0.12 -9.90
CA THR A 94 0.37 0.01 -9.00
C THR A 94 0.29 -1.25 -8.14
N VAL A 95 -0.83 -1.53 -7.51
CA VAL A 95 -1.01 -2.74 -6.71
C VAL A 95 -0.81 -3.99 -7.59
N ARG A 96 -1.38 -4.02 -8.80
CA ARG A 96 -1.28 -5.20 -9.68
C ARG A 96 0.11 -5.42 -10.25
N ASN A 97 0.77 -4.37 -10.73
CA ASN A 97 1.89 -4.52 -11.65
C ASN A 97 3.22 -4.00 -11.12
N ARG A 98 3.23 -3.13 -10.10
CA ARG A 98 4.43 -2.42 -9.67
C ARG A 98 4.89 -2.75 -8.25
N THR A 99 4.08 -3.40 -7.44
CA THR A 99 4.43 -3.73 -6.05
C THR A 99 4.54 -5.23 -5.85
N ASP A 100 5.34 -5.64 -4.87
CA ASP A 100 5.59 -7.05 -4.56
C ASP A 100 4.75 -7.54 -3.38
N TYR A 101 4.39 -6.65 -2.47
CA TYR A 101 3.54 -6.94 -1.31
C TYR A 101 2.87 -5.67 -0.79
N LEU A 102 1.85 -5.85 0.03
CA LEU A 102 1.08 -4.77 0.64
C LEU A 102 1.19 -4.82 2.16
N ILE A 103 1.45 -3.67 2.79
CA ILE A 103 1.33 -3.47 4.24
C ILE A 103 0.14 -2.55 4.47
N CYS A 104 -0.82 -3.00 5.27
CA CYS A 104 -2.06 -2.27 5.53
C CYS A 104 -2.20 -1.92 7.01
N LEU A 105 -2.35 -0.62 7.32
CA LEU A 105 -2.82 -0.18 8.64
C LEU A 105 -4.35 -0.16 8.64
N TRP A 106 -4.94 -1.07 9.42
CA TRP A 106 -6.39 -1.24 9.56
C TRP A 106 -6.87 -0.67 10.88
N ASP A 107 -7.42 0.54 10.85
CA ASP A 107 -7.95 1.27 11.99
C ASP A 107 -9.42 1.68 11.77
N ASN A 108 -10.01 2.40 12.74
CA ASN A 108 -11.39 2.87 12.64
C ASN A 108 -11.63 3.84 11.46
N ASN A 109 -10.60 4.52 10.96
CA ASN A 109 -10.74 5.44 9.84
C ASN A 109 -10.93 4.71 8.51
N VAL A 110 -10.34 3.52 8.37
CA VAL A 110 -10.52 2.65 7.19
C VAL A 110 -11.99 2.27 7.00
N LEU A 111 -12.75 2.11 8.08
CA LEU A 111 -14.16 1.71 8.02
C LEU A 111 -15.07 2.80 7.40
N LYS A 112 -14.59 4.03 7.30
CA LYS A 112 -15.33 5.16 6.73
C LYS A 112 -15.17 5.29 5.21
N GLY A 113 -14.20 4.59 4.63
CA GLY A 113 -13.87 4.63 3.20
C GLY A 113 -13.80 3.24 2.59
N ALA A 114 -13.71 3.16 1.27
CA ALA A 114 -13.69 1.90 0.53
C ALA A 114 -12.33 1.59 -0.14
N GLY A 115 -11.45 2.58 -0.30
CA GLY A 115 -10.18 2.43 -1.04
C GLY A 115 -9.30 1.34 -0.47
N THR A 116 -9.02 1.38 0.82
CA THR A 116 -8.19 0.38 1.52
C THR A 116 -8.77 -1.04 1.43
N HIS A 117 -10.10 -1.20 1.47
CA HIS A 117 -10.76 -2.50 1.28
C HIS A 117 -10.50 -3.05 -0.13
N ALA A 118 -10.59 -2.19 -1.13
CA ALA A 118 -10.33 -2.54 -2.53
C ALA A 118 -8.85 -2.91 -2.74
N GLU A 119 -7.91 -2.14 -2.21
CA GLU A 119 -6.47 -2.39 -2.31
C GLU A 119 -6.07 -3.74 -1.70
N VAL A 120 -6.56 -4.06 -0.50
CA VAL A 120 -6.33 -5.36 0.15
C VAL A 120 -6.89 -6.50 -0.69
N THR A 121 -8.11 -6.38 -1.20
CA THR A 121 -8.75 -7.39 -2.04
C THR A 121 -7.98 -7.58 -3.35
N LEU A 122 -7.55 -6.48 -3.97
CA LEU A 122 -6.81 -6.48 -5.22
C LEU A 122 -5.42 -7.12 -5.07
N ALA A 123 -4.71 -6.84 -3.96
CA ALA A 123 -3.43 -7.46 -3.67
C ALA A 123 -3.59 -8.98 -3.51
N TYR A 124 -4.62 -9.44 -2.78
CA TYR A 124 -4.95 -10.85 -2.66
C TYR A 124 -5.26 -11.51 -4.02
N GLU A 125 -6.10 -10.88 -4.84
CA GLU A 125 -6.45 -11.36 -6.19
C GLU A 125 -5.23 -11.48 -7.08
N SER A 126 -4.29 -10.53 -6.95
CA SER A 126 -3.02 -10.50 -7.68
C SER A 126 -1.94 -11.42 -7.08
N ASN A 127 -2.28 -12.30 -6.14
CA ASN A 127 -1.36 -13.22 -5.47
C ASN A 127 -0.19 -12.52 -4.74
N LYS A 128 -0.42 -11.32 -4.22
CA LYS A 128 0.59 -10.58 -3.46
C LYS A 128 0.38 -10.73 -1.97
N PRO A 129 1.44 -10.93 -1.17
CA PRO A 129 1.33 -10.98 0.27
C PRO A 129 0.70 -9.70 0.84
N VAL A 130 -0.26 -9.86 1.75
CA VAL A 130 -0.91 -8.78 2.50
C VAL A 130 -0.57 -8.92 3.97
N PHE A 131 0.14 -7.94 4.52
CA PHE A 131 0.49 -7.84 5.93
C PHE A 131 -0.38 -6.78 6.60
N LEU A 132 -1.34 -7.22 7.42
CA LEU A 132 -2.33 -6.34 8.04
C LEU A 132 -1.93 -6.00 9.46
N ILE A 133 -1.85 -4.71 9.81
CA ILE A 133 -1.72 -4.24 11.18
C ILE A 133 -3.13 -3.86 11.66
N ASN A 134 -3.73 -4.71 12.51
CA ASN A 134 -5.09 -4.51 12.98
C ASN A 134 -5.13 -3.71 14.27
N LYS A 135 -5.82 -2.56 14.25
CA LYS A 135 -6.01 -1.65 15.39
C LYS A 135 -7.46 -1.60 15.89
N ILE A 136 -8.34 -2.43 15.35
CA ILE A 136 -9.72 -2.56 15.85
C ILE A 136 -9.89 -3.91 16.59
N PRO A 137 -10.96 -4.08 17.40
CA PRO A 137 -11.28 -5.37 18.00
C PRO A 137 -11.35 -6.47 16.93
N LYS A 138 -10.76 -7.62 17.19
CA LYS A 138 -10.74 -8.73 16.23
C LYS A 138 -12.14 -9.17 15.79
N ALA A 139 -13.13 -9.04 16.67
CA ALA A 139 -14.53 -9.34 16.37
C ALA A 139 -15.13 -8.42 15.32
N ASP A 140 -14.61 -7.19 15.19
CA ASP A 140 -15.10 -6.18 14.23
C ASP A 140 -14.35 -6.24 12.89
N LEU A 141 -13.26 -7.02 12.82
CA LEU A 141 -12.53 -7.21 11.57
C LEU A 141 -13.32 -8.11 10.63
N SER A 142 -13.62 -7.58 9.44
CA SER A 142 -14.34 -8.31 8.39
C SER A 142 -13.69 -9.66 8.07
N GLY A 143 -14.48 -10.72 7.99
CA GLY A 143 -14.03 -12.04 7.55
C GLY A 143 -13.42 -12.02 6.13
N TRP A 144 -13.92 -11.15 5.25
CA TRP A 144 -13.33 -10.93 3.93
C TRP A 144 -11.89 -10.44 4.02
N ILE A 145 -11.64 -9.41 4.82
CA ILE A 145 -10.30 -8.82 5.00
C ILE A 145 -9.36 -9.80 5.70
N MET A 146 -9.85 -10.54 6.69
CA MET A 146 -9.07 -11.62 7.32
C MET A 146 -8.62 -12.65 6.28
N ALA A 147 -9.54 -13.09 5.41
CA ALA A 147 -9.26 -14.09 4.38
C ALA A 147 -8.28 -13.57 3.31
N CYS A 148 -8.32 -12.29 2.98
CA CYS A 148 -7.39 -11.66 2.04
C CYS A 148 -6.00 -11.39 2.65
N SER A 149 -5.86 -11.48 3.99
CA SER A 149 -4.59 -11.20 4.68
C SER A 149 -3.70 -12.43 4.74
N THR A 150 -2.44 -12.29 4.33
CA THR A 150 -1.43 -13.35 4.48
C THR A 150 -1.05 -13.52 5.96
N LYS A 151 -0.92 -12.40 6.69
CA LYS A 151 -0.67 -12.39 8.13
C LYS A 151 -1.18 -11.11 8.76
N ILE A 152 -1.71 -11.25 9.99
CA ILE A 152 -2.26 -10.14 10.78
C ILE A 152 -1.38 -9.91 12.00
N PHE A 153 -1.06 -8.66 12.27
CA PHE A 153 -0.24 -8.18 13.37
C PHE A 153 -1.02 -7.19 14.23
N ASN A 154 -0.65 -7.06 15.50
CA ASN A 154 -1.24 -6.07 16.40
C ASN A 154 -0.59 -4.68 16.25
N ASP A 155 0.66 -4.62 15.81
CA ASP A 155 1.46 -3.42 15.70
C ASP A 155 2.62 -3.56 14.70
N PHE A 156 3.30 -2.45 14.46
CA PHE A 156 4.49 -2.41 13.61
C PHE A 156 5.70 -3.13 14.23
N ASP A 157 5.77 -3.21 15.55
CA ASP A 157 6.89 -3.84 16.25
C ASP A 157 6.86 -5.36 16.13
N SER A 158 5.69 -5.95 15.99
CA SER A 158 5.52 -7.37 15.64
C SER A 158 5.67 -7.66 14.14
N LEU A 159 5.34 -6.70 13.26
CA LEU A 159 5.56 -6.81 11.81
C LEU A 159 7.03 -6.81 11.45
N LYS A 160 7.81 -5.87 11.98
CA LYS A 160 9.21 -5.63 11.59
C LYS A 160 10.11 -6.87 11.68
N PRO A 161 10.18 -7.61 12.81
CA PRO A 161 10.98 -8.83 12.89
C PRO A 161 10.51 -9.92 11.93
N TYR A 162 9.21 -10.02 11.67
CA TYR A 162 8.68 -10.95 10.68
C TYR A 162 9.17 -10.63 9.26
N LEU A 163 9.18 -9.34 8.87
CA LEU A 163 9.68 -8.93 7.56
C LEU A 163 11.18 -9.19 7.42
N LEU A 164 11.96 -9.00 8.49
CA LEU A 164 13.38 -9.32 8.51
C LEU A 164 13.63 -10.82 8.29
N ASP A 165 12.88 -11.67 8.96
CA ASP A 165 13.00 -13.14 8.82
C ASP A 165 12.58 -13.59 7.40
N LYS A 166 11.56 -12.96 6.84
CA LYS A 166 11.01 -13.34 5.53
C LYS A 166 11.86 -12.88 4.35
N TYR A 167 12.52 -11.73 4.44
CA TYR A 167 13.13 -11.04 3.30
C TYR A 167 14.64 -10.82 3.42
N ARG A 168 15.27 -11.24 4.49
CA ARG A 168 16.73 -11.36 4.64
C ARG A 168 17.17 -12.78 4.33
#